data_f08a9af8374e622829eb74110be1a70e
#
_entry.id   f08a9af8374e622829eb74110be1a70e
#
_cell.length_a   1.000
_cell.length_b   1.000
_cell.length_c   1.000
_cell.angle_alpha   90.00
_cell.angle_beta   90.00
_cell.angle_gamma   90.00
#
_symmetry.space_group_name_H-M   'P 1'
#
loop_
_entity.id
_entity.type
_entity.pdbx_description
1 polymer ?
#
loop_
_entity_poly.entity_id
_entity_poly.type
_entity_poly.pdbx_seq_one_letter_code
_entity_poly.pdbx_strand_id
1 'polypeptide(L)'
;DEVLPGEKYELVISVLKGGAFVRYRVGDMYRCVGLTNTEDDTKIPRFQYIDRIPTVIDIAGFTRVTEYSIQSAIDLSRLEIDEWVAIKEYNEEKRPRLHLYVELSPKTLISQAISKEILREHLSVYFKYVDQDYKDLKKILGVDPLEITILKCGTFAEFRRRTGKKLRKVNPSKYDLMELLQTEESVDLWYQYRGGGRL
;
A
#
# COMPACT_ATOMS: atom_id res chain seq x y z
N ASP A 1 -17.61 -3.74 26.00
CA ASP A 1 -18.47 -4.76 26.60
C ASP A 1 -19.04 -5.76 25.59
N GLU A 2 -18.73 -5.64 24.32
CA GLU A 2 -19.36 -6.44 23.26
C GLU A 2 -18.33 -6.97 22.26
N VAL A 3 -17.24 -7.50 22.80
CA VAL A 3 -16.23 -8.14 21.95
C VAL A 3 -16.69 -9.54 21.58
N LEU A 4 -16.70 -9.85 20.29
CA LEU A 4 -17.13 -11.15 19.78
C LEU A 4 -15.93 -11.98 19.33
N PRO A 5 -15.83 -13.27 19.69
CA PRO A 5 -14.79 -14.15 19.20
C PRO A 5 -14.82 -14.25 17.66
N GLY A 6 -13.62 -14.20 17.05
CA GLY A 6 -13.46 -14.22 15.60
C GLY A 6 -13.44 -12.84 14.93
N GLU A 7 -14.05 -11.83 15.55
CA GLU A 7 -14.10 -10.47 15.03
C GLU A 7 -12.77 -9.72 15.16
N LYS A 8 -12.60 -8.69 14.30
CA LYS A 8 -11.39 -7.87 14.24
C LYS A 8 -11.64 -6.51 14.85
N TYR A 9 -10.68 -6.04 15.64
CA TYR A 9 -10.74 -4.79 16.37
C TYR A 9 -9.47 -3.98 16.17
N GLU A 10 -9.60 -2.66 16.09
CA GLU A 10 -8.46 -1.74 16.14
C GLU A 10 -8.17 -1.36 17.58
N LEU A 11 -6.88 -1.35 17.95
CA LEU A 11 -6.47 -0.91 19.27
C LEU A 11 -6.55 0.62 19.39
N VAL A 12 -7.39 1.07 20.32
CA VAL A 12 -7.53 2.48 20.68
C VAL A 12 -7.21 2.65 22.14
N ILE A 13 -6.28 3.52 22.47
CA ILE A 13 -5.83 3.76 23.85
C ILE A 13 -6.20 5.14 24.35
N SER A 14 -6.48 5.23 25.66
CA SER A 14 -6.63 6.48 26.39
C SER A 14 -5.83 6.41 27.68
N VAL A 15 -5.04 7.44 27.96
CA VAL A 15 -4.29 7.54 29.21
C VAL A 15 -5.08 8.37 30.21
N LEU A 16 -5.48 7.75 31.32
CA LEU A 16 -6.35 8.39 32.33
C LEU A 16 -5.59 9.20 33.38
N LYS A 17 -4.27 9.01 33.52
CA LYS A 17 -3.43 9.67 34.58
C LYS A 17 -2.55 10.79 34.01
N GLY A 18 -3.09 11.60 33.11
CA GLY A 18 -2.33 12.65 32.46
C GLY A 18 -1.48 12.13 31.31
N GLY A 19 -1.57 12.79 30.17
CA GLY A 19 -0.89 12.42 28.93
C GLY A 19 -1.70 12.88 27.73
N ALA A 20 -1.06 12.94 26.57
CA ALA A 20 -1.68 13.46 25.34
C ALA A 20 -2.61 12.45 24.65
N PHE A 21 -2.67 11.20 25.09
CA PHE A 21 -3.40 10.16 24.38
C PHE A 21 -4.84 10.05 24.90
N VAL A 22 -5.78 10.63 24.16
CA VAL A 22 -7.22 10.45 24.37
C VAL A 22 -7.78 9.84 23.09
N ARG A 23 -8.31 8.59 23.19
CA ARG A 23 -8.82 7.83 22.06
C ARG A 23 -7.81 7.72 20.89
N TYR A 24 -6.53 7.60 21.25
CA TYR A 24 -5.47 7.49 20.27
C TYR A 24 -5.56 6.15 19.56
N ARG A 25 -5.73 6.19 18.25
CA ARG A 25 -5.76 5.02 17.37
C ARG A 25 -4.32 4.60 17.06
N VAL A 26 -3.92 3.46 17.60
CA VAL A 26 -2.55 2.91 17.39
C VAL A 26 -2.36 2.45 15.96
N GLY A 27 -3.46 2.06 15.29
CA GLY A 27 -3.44 1.51 13.94
C GLY A 27 -3.12 0.02 13.89
N ASP A 28 -3.08 -0.65 15.02
CA ASP A 28 -2.88 -2.09 15.10
C ASP A 28 -4.22 -2.82 15.15
N MET A 29 -4.35 -3.87 14.33
CA MET A 29 -5.53 -4.70 14.23
C MET A 29 -5.33 -6.01 14.99
N TYR A 30 -6.31 -6.37 15.76
CA TYR A 30 -6.34 -7.59 16.56
C TYR A 30 -7.58 -8.40 16.26
N ARG A 31 -7.46 -9.74 16.35
CA ARG A 31 -8.61 -10.65 16.32
C ARG A 31 -8.89 -11.12 17.74
N CYS A 32 -10.14 -11.07 18.15
CA CYS A 32 -10.55 -11.72 19.40
C CYS A 32 -10.53 -13.24 19.19
N VAL A 33 -9.68 -13.94 19.96
CA VAL A 33 -9.54 -15.41 19.88
C VAL A 33 -10.33 -16.13 20.97
N GLY A 34 -10.90 -15.43 21.92
CA GLY A 34 -11.74 -15.99 22.98
C GLY A 34 -12.06 -14.96 24.04
N LEU A 35 -13.10 -15.25 24.85
CA LEU A 35 -13.57 -14.39 25.94
C LEU A 35 -13.12 -14.86 27.31
N THR A 36 -12.52 -16.05 27.40
CA THR A 36 -12.08 -16.66 28.65
C THR A 36 -10.70 -17.24 28.48
N ASN A 37 -9.91 -17.26 29.54
CA ASN A 37 -8.69 -18.02 29.63
C ASN A 37 -8.94 -19.18 30.62
N THR A 38 -8.81 -20.41 30.11
CA THR A 38 -9.02 -21.62 30.91
C THR A 38 -7.87 -21.92 31.86
N GLU A 39 -6.69 -21.35 31.61
CA GLU A 39 -5.49 -21.57 32.46
C GLU A 39 -5.58 -20.74 33.76
N ASP A 40 -6.14 -19.53 33.68
CA ASP A 40 -6.18 -18.57 34.78
C ASP A 40 -7.61 -18.33 35.32
N ASP A 41 -8.62 -19.04 34.79
CA ASP A 41 -10.05 -18.85 35.06
C ASP A 41 -10.49 -17.37 34.93
N THR A 42 -9.86 -16.62 34.04
CA THR A 42 -10.18 -15.21 33.81
C THR A 42 -11.17 -15.03 32.67
N LYS A 43 -12.14 -14.14 32.87
CA LYS A 43 -13.14 -13.75 31.85
C LYS A 43 -12.71 -12.46 31.15
N ILE A 44 -11.53 -12.47 30.54
CA ILE A 44 -10.96 -11.32 29.83
C ILE A 44 -10.82 -11.71 28.35
N PRO A 45 -11.32 -10.88 27.40
CA PRO A 45 -11.13 -11.14 25.98
C PRO A 45 -9.63 -11.23 25.64
N ARG A 46 -9.27 -12.28 24.90
CA ARG A 46 -7.92 -12.50 24.41
C ARG A 46 -7.84 -12.06 22.96
N PHE A 47 -6.76 -11.35 22.63
CA PHE A 47 -6.54 -10.83 21.30
C PHE A 47 -5.24 -11.33 20.70
N GLN A 48 -5.29 -11.67 19.44
CA GLN A 48 -4.12 -12.00 18.63
C GLN A 48 -3.89 -10.83 17.66
N TYR A 49 -2.67 -10.31 17.61
CA TYR A 49 -2.27 -9.35 16.60
C TYR A 49 -2.41 -9.94 15.20
N ILE A 50 -2.97 -9.17 14.27
CA ILE A 50 -3.12 -9.59 12.88
C ILE A 50 -2.17 -8.81 11.98
N ASP A 51 -2.34 -7.48 11.94
CA ASP A 51 -1.61 -6.56 11.08
C ASP A 51 -1.94 -5.11 11.48
N ARG A 52 -1.38 -4.14 10.75
CA ARG A 52 -1.80 -2.75 10.84
C ARG A 52 -3.06 -2.47 10.02
N ILE A 53 -3.67 -1.31 10.28
CA ILE A 53 -4.79 -0.85 9.46
C ILE A 53 -4.37 -0.80 7.99
N PRO A 54 -5.27 -1.10 7.05
CA PRO A 54 -4.94 -1.21 5.64
C PRO A 54 -4.43 0.08 4.97
N THR A 55 -4.45 1.21 5.67
CA THR A 55 -3.96 2.51 5.16
C THR A 55 -2.46 2.72 5.32
N VAL A 56 -1.77 1.77 5.94
CA VAL A 56 -0.31 1.84 6.18
C VAL A 56 0.34 0.54 5.72
N ILE A 57 1.45 0.67 5.01
CA ILE A 57 2.33 -0.45 4.67
C ILE A 57 3.49 -0.46 5.65
N ASP A 58 3.54 -1.49 6.48
CA ASP A 58 4.65 -1.70 7.41
C ASP A 58 5.69 -2.62 6.76
N ILE A 59 6.88 -2.09 6.52
CA ILE A 59 8.01 -2.83 5.98
C ILE A 59 8.94 -3.24 7.11
N ALA A 60 9.01 -4.53 7.40
CA ALA A 60 9.87 -5.15 8.40
C ALA A 60 9.67 -4.66 9.85
N GLY A 61 8.51 -4.08 10.19
CA GLY A 61 8.27 -3.48 11.52
C GLY A 61 9.04 -2.17 11.75
N PHE A 62 9.71 -1.65 10.74
CA PHE A 62 10.63 -0.52 10.84
C PHE A 62 10.08 0.72 10.15
N THR A 63 9.68 0.61 8.89
CA THR A 63 9.19 1.74 8.08
C THR A 63 7.68 1.63 7.87
N ARG A 64 6.98 2.75 8.07
CA ARG A 64 5.53 2.87 7.90
C ARG A 64 5.21 3.75 6.71
N VAL A 65 5.05 3.13 5.55
CA VAL A 65 4.73 3.83 4.32
C VAL A 65 3.22 4.10 4.25
N THR A 66 2.86 5.35 4.05
CA THR A 66 1.47 5.83 3.96
C THR A 66 1.16 6.32 2.55
N GLU A 67 -0.12 6.52 2.22
CA GLU A 67 -0.52 7.17 0.97
C GLU A 67 0.16 8.53 0.81
N TYR A 68 0.25 9.30 1.90
CA TYR A 68 0.91 10.60 1.89
C TYR A 68 2.40 10.51 1.54
N SER A 69 3.15 9.58 2.14
CA SER A 69 4.59 9.43 1.86
C SER A 69 4.85 8.98 0.42
N ILE A 70 4.01 8.07 -0.12
CA ILE A 70 4.11 7.65 -1.52
C ILE A 70 3.81 8.82 -2.46
N GLN A 71 2.69 9.52 -2.24
CA GLN A 71 2.31 10.65 -3.07
C GLN A 71 3.37 11.75 -3.03
N SER A 72 3.91 12.06 -1.85
CA SER A 72 4.98 13.05 -1.70
C SER A 72 6.25 12.67 -2.48
N ALA A 73 6.63 11.39 -2.47
CA ALA A 73 7.77 10.91 -3.24
C ALA A 73 7.52 11.03 -4.76
N ILE A 74 6.31 10.72 -5.21
CA ILE A 74 5.89 10.87 -6.61
C ILE A 74 5.93 12.35 -7.02
N ASP A 75 5.32 13.23 -6.23
CA ASP A 75 5.25 14.67 -6.53
C ASP A 75 6.65 15.31 -6.61
N LEU A 76 7.52 14.96 -5.66
CA LEU A 76 8.91 15.43 -5.65
C LEU A 76 9.73 14.90 -6.83
N SER A 77 9.42 13.71 -7.31
CA SER A 77 10.12 13.10 -8.45
C SER A 77 9.83 13.81 -9.77
N ARG A 78 8.75 14.59 -9.84
CA ARG A 78 8.24 15.26 -11.06
C ARG A 78 7.95 14.29 -12.20
N LEU A 79 7.76 13.02 -11.90
CA LEU A 79 7.29 12.04 -12.87
C LEU A 79 5.78 12.19 -13.05
N GLU A 80 5.34 12.17 -14.29
CA GLU A 80 3.91 12.23 -14.61
C GLU A 80 3.29 10.83 -14.44
N ILE A 81 3.03 10.47 -13.19
CA ILE A 81 2.31 9.25 -12.79
C ILE A 81 0.85 9.63 -12.61
N ASP A 82 -0.02 9.12 -13.47
CA ASP A 82 -1.45 9.44 -13.44
C ASP A 82 -2.16 8.73 -12.30
N GLU A 83 -1.89 7.45 -12.13
CA GLU A 83 -2.51 6.63 -11.08
C GLU A 83 -1.49 5.64 -10.50
N TRP A 84 -1.72 5.24 -9.27
CA TRP A 84 -0.89 4.24 -8.61
C TRP A 84 -1.64 3.50 -7.51
N VAL A 85 -1.15 2.30 -7.19
CA VAL A 85 -1.56 1.51 -6.04
C VAL A 85 -0.35 0.80 -5.45
N ALA A 86 -0.30 0.71 -4.13
CA ALA A 86 0.80 0.13 -3.40
C ALA A 86 0.36 -1.00 -2.47
N ILE A 87 1.15 -2.05 -2.42
CA ILE A 87 0.95 -3.19 -1.54
C ILE A 87 2.25 -3.61 -0.86
N LYS A 88 2.11 -4.33 0.25
CA LYS A 88 3.21 -5.09 0.84
C LYS A 88 3.29 -6.47 0.19
N GLU A 89 4.45 -6.81 -0.32
CA GLU A 89 4.74 -8.15 -0.80
C GLU A 89 5.98 -8.73 -0.12
N TYR A 90 6.22 -10.02 -0.37
CA TYR A 90 7.42 -10.70 0.08
C TYR A 90 8.13 -11.29 -1.14
N ASN A 91 9.45 -11.10 -1.20
CA ASN A 91 10.27 -11.73 -2.22
C ASN A 91 10.46 -13.24 -1.93
N GLU A 92 11.18 -13.94 -2.80
CA GLU A 92 11.48 -15.36 -2.67
C GLU A 92 12.19 -15.71 -1.35
N GLU A 93 12.98 -14.79 -0.83
CA GLU A 93 13.69 -14.92 0.46
C GLU A 93 12.81 -14.52 1.67
N LYS A 94 11.50 -14.35 1.47
CA LYS A 94 10.52 -13.89 2.47
C LYS A 94 10.86 -12.52 3.09
N ARG A 95 11.61 -11.69 2.39
CA ARG A 95 11.86 -10.30 2.81
C ARG A 95 10.72 -9.40 2.33
N PRO A 96 10.18 -8.54 3.20
CA PRO A 96 9.10 -7.63 2.83
C PRO A 96 9.60 -6.56 1.87
N ARG A 97 8.76 -6.20 0.90
CA ARG A 97 8.99 -5.12 -0.05
C ARG A 97 7.73 -4.29 -0.27
N LEU A 98 7.92 -3.05 -0.65
CA LEU A 98 6.90 -2.17 -1.16
C LEU A 98 6.76 -2.41 -2.66
N HIS A 99 5.64 -2.94 -3.10
CA HIS A 99 5.34 -3.06 -4.54
C HIS A 99 4.39 -1.94 -4.96
N LEU A 100 4.85 -1.15 -5.91
CA LEU A 100 4.12 -0.01 -6.45
C LEU A 100 3.72 -0.31 -7.90
N TYR A 101 2.42 -0.40 -8.16
CA TYR A 101 1.85 -0.48 -9.50
C TYR A 101 1.51 0.93 -9.96
N VAL A 102 2.04 1.35 -11.10
CA VAL A 102 1.90 2.72 -11.59
C VAL A 102 1.38 2.75 -13.01
N GLU A 103 0.53 3.72 -13.31
CA GLU A 103 0.13 4.09 -14.65
C GLU A 103 0.78 5.43 -14.99
N LEU A 104 1.65 5.43 -15.99
CA LEU A 104 2.33 6.64 -16.45
C LEU A 104 1.44 7.41 -17.43
N SER A 105 1.57 8.74 -17.42
CA SER A 105 0.95 9.59 -18.43
C SER A 105 1.40 9.17 -19.84
N PRO A 106 0.50 9.15 -20.82
CA PRO A 106 0.86 8.86 -22.21
C PRO A 106 1.99 9.73 -22.76
N LYS A 107 2.08 10.99 -22.29
CA LYS A 107 3.15 11.90 -22.66
C LYS A 107 4.52 11.42 -22.18
N THR A 108 4.59 10.90 -20.96
CA THR A 108 5.82 10.36 -20.37
C THR A 108 6.30 9.12 -21.08
N LEU A 109 5.39 8.19 -21.41
CA LEU A 109 5.73 6.97 -22.16
C LEU A 109 6.32 7.26 -23.53
N ILE A 110 5.81 8.26 -24.25
CA ILE A 110 6.27 8.61 -25.60
C ILE A 110 7.59 9.40 -25.53
N SER A 111 7.73 10.32 -24.57
CA SER A 111 8.85 11.27 -24.56
C SER A 111 10.10 10.75 -23.87
N GLN A 112 10.00 9.81 -22.94
CA GLN A 112 11.11 9.45 -22.03
C GLN A 112 11.55 8.00 -22.12
N ALA A 113 10.81 7.10 -22.77
CA ALA A 113 11.11 5.66 -22.85
C ALA A 113 11.59 5.06 -21.52
N ILE A 114 10.93 5.45 -20.42
CA ILE A 114 11.35 5.10 -19.06
C ILE A 114 11.19 3.61 -18.85
N SER A 115 12.31 2.93 -18.56
CA SER A 115 12.26 1.54 -18.12
C SER A 115 11.83 1.43 -16.65
N LYS A 116 11.34 0.25 -16.28
CA LYS A 116 10.99 -0.09 -14.89
C LYS A 116 12.15 0.17 -13.93
N GLU A 117 13.37 -0.15 -14.33
CA GLU A 117 14.59 -0.02 -13.53
C GLU A 117 14.92 1.45 -13.27
N ILE A 118 14.86 2.28 -14.30
CA ILE A 118 15.09 3.73 -14.20
C ILE A 118 14.05 4.36 -13.28
N LEU A 119 12.78 4.00 -13.46
CA LEU A 119 11.69 4.50 -12.63
C LEU A 119 11.88 4.11 -11.16
N ARG A 120 12.26 2.86 -10.90
CA ARG A 120 12.53 2.35 -9.55
C ARG A 120 13.69 3.09 -8.88
N GLU A 121 14.81 3.24 -9.58
CA GLU A 121 15.98 3.94 -9.05
C GLU A 121 15.64 5.41 -8.75
N HIS A 122 14.96 6.06 -9.66
CA HIS A 122 14.54 7.44 -9.51
C HIS A 122 13.63 7.62 -8.29
N LEU A 123 12.53 6.88 -8.20
CA LEU A 123 11.61 6.95 -7.06
C LEU A 123 12.27 6.55 -5.73
N SER A 124 13.17 5.57 -5.73
CA SER A 124 13.92 5.16 -4.53
C SER A 124 14.70 6.32 -3.90
N VAL A 125 15.23 7.25 -4.70
CA VAL A 125 15.90 8.45 -4.18
C VAL A 125 14.92 9.33 -3.40
N TYR A 126 13.74 9.57 -3.95
CA TYR A 126 12.74 10.42 -3.30
C TYR A 126 12.10 9.77 -2.08
N PHE A 127 11.88 8.47 -2.09
CA PHE A 127 11.45 7.74 -0.89
C PHE A 127 12.44 7.92 0.27
N LYS A 128 13.74 7.82 0.01
CA LYS A 128 14.79 8.07 1.02
C LYS A 128 14.79 9.50 1.53
N TYR A 129 14.35 10.43 0.70
CA TYR A 129 14.27 11.84 1.06
C TYR A 129 13.04 12.15 1.91
N VAL A 130 11.90 11.55 1.59
CA VAL A 130 10.62 11.74 2.29
C VAL A 130 10.61 11.00 3.63
N ASP A 131 11.22 9.82 3.69
CA ASP A 131 11.17 8.92 4.84
C ASP A 131 12.58 8.50 5.25
N GLN A 132 13.03 9.00 6.41
CA GLN A 132 14.37 8.69 6.93
C GLN A 132 14.52 7.21 7.28
N ASP A 133 13.46 6.58 7.78
CA ASP A 133 13.47 5.16 8.13
C ASP A 133 13.61 4.31 6.87
N TYR A 134 12.98 4.72 5.76
CA TYR A 134 13.16 4.06 4.46
C TYR A 134 14.62 4.07 3.98
N LYS A 135 15.35 5.15 4.26
CA LYS A 135 16.79 5.25 3.91
C LYS A 135 17.61 4.15 4.59
N ASP A 136 17.32 3.84 5.84
CA ASP A 136 18.04 2.83 6.61
C ASP A 136 17.55 1.41 6.31
N LEU A 137 16.32 1.26 5.83
CA LEU A 137 15.73 -0.03 5.46
C LEU A 137 16.55 -0.78 4.41
N LYS A 138 17.09 -0.08 3.41
CA LYS A 138 17.99 -0.69 2.40
C LYS A 138 19.25 -1.29 3.03
N LYS A 139 19.81 -0.64 4.04
CA LYS A 139 20.98 -1.15 4.76
C LYS A 139 20.63 -2.38 5.58
N ILE A 140 19.47 -2.36 6.23
CA ILE A 140 18.99 -3.45 7.10
C ILE A 140 18.63 -4.69 6.29
N LEU A 141 17.91 -4.51 5.17
CA LEU A 141 17.47 -5.61 4.32
C LEU A 141 18.53 -6.10 3.33
N GLY A 142 19.60 -5.30 3.10
CA GLY A 142 20.63 -5.60 2.12
C GLY A 142 20.20 -5.44 0.65
N VAL A 143 18.93 -5.12 0.41
CA VAL A 143 18.33 -4.93 -0.93
C VAL A 143 17.41 -3.70 -0.93
N ASP A 144 17.15 -3.14 -2.11
CA ASP A 144 16.16 -2.07 -2.24
C ASP A 144 14.77 -2.67 -2.00
N PRO A 145 14.01 -2.15 -1.04
CA PRO A 145 12.68 -2.69 -0.73
C PRO A 145 11.61 -2.27 -1.74
N LEU A 146 11.93 -1.42 -2.72
CA LEU A 146 10.98 -0.94 -3.73
C LEU A 146 10.96 -1.86 -4.95
N GLU A 147 9.78 -2.35 -5.30
CA GLU A 147 9.46 -2.99 -6.56
C GLU A 147 8.44 -2.15 -7.31
N ILE A 148 8.54 -2.08 -8.64
CA ILE A 148 7.62 -1.31 -9.48
C ILE A 148 7.11 -2.17 -10.63
N THR A 149 5.81 -2.06 -10.90
CA THR A 149 5.20 -2.57 -12.13
C THR A 149 4.51 -1.42 -12.83
N ILE A 150 4.87 -1.21 -14.10
CA ILE A 150 4.22 -0.20 -14.95
C ILE A 150 3.04 -0.87 -15.64
N LEU A 151 1.85 -0.34 -15.39
CA LEU A 151 0.61 -0.78 -16.01
C LEU A 151 0.36 -0.02 -17.32
N LYS A 152 -0.41 -0.61 -18.23
CA LYS A 152 -0.85 0.05 -19.46
C LYS A 152 -1.71 1.27 -19.13
N CYS A 153 -1.58 2.32 -19.94
CA CYS A 153 -2.42 3.51 -19.80
C CYS A 153 -3.90 3.16 -19.97
N GLY A 154 -4.75 3.75 -19.10
CA GLY A 154 -6.18 3.52 -19.09
C GLY A 154 -6.62 2.33 -18.23
N THR A 155 -5.70 1.58 -17.62
CA THR A 155 -6.02 0.44 -16.75
C THR A 155 -6.90 0.83 -15.57
N PHE A 156 -6.56 1.87 -14.84
CA PHE A 156 -7.36 2.33 -13.71
C PHE A 156 -8.72 2.91 -14.15
N ALA A 157 -8.77 3.58 -15.30
CA ALA A 157 -10.01 4.09 -15.85
C ALA A 157 -10.96 2.95 -16.24
N GLU A 158 -10.43 1.92 -16.91
CA GLU A 158 -11.19 0.74 -17.31
C GLU A 158 -11.63 -0.07 -16.09
N PHE A 159 -10.79 -0.20 -15.07
CA PHE A 159 -11.18 -0.83 -13.80
C PHE A 159 -12.38 -0.11 -13.18
N ARG A 160 -12.33 1.24 -13.09
CA ARG A 160 -13.47 2.03 -12.58
C ARG A 160 -14.73 1.84 -13.41
N ARG A 161 -14.58 1.79 -14.73
CA ARG A 161 -15.71 1.58 -15.64
C ARG A 161 -16.38 0.22 -15.44
N ARG A 162 -15.58 -0.84 -15.22
CA ARG A 162 -16.09 -2.22 -15.04
C ARG A 162 -16.71 -2.43 -13.68
N THR A 163 -16.04 -1.96 -12.64
CA THR A 163 -16.41 -2.28 -11.25
C THR A 163 -17.33 -1.23 -10.61
N GLY A 164 -17.37 -0.02 -11.17
CA GLY A 164 -18.03 1.13 -10.54
C GLY A 164 -17.34 1.62 -9.26
N LYS A 165 -16.15 1.07 -8.92
CA LYS A 165 -15.44 1.35 -7.67
C LYS A 165 -14.18 2.19 -7.91
N LYS A 166 -13.80 2.97 -6.90
CA LYS A 166 -12.46 3.56 -6.80
C LYS A 166 -11.57 2.61 -6.00
N LEU A 167 -10.44 2.23 -6.56
CA LEU A 167 -9.46 1.39 -5.87
C LEU A 167 -8.84 2.15 -4.70
N ARG A 168 -8.66 1.48 -3.56
CA ARG A 168 -7.89 2.03 -2.44
C ARG A 168 -6.41 2.01 -2.83
N LYS A 169 -5.73 3.13 -2.67
CA LYS A 169 -4.33 3.29 -3.11
C LYS A 169 -3.33 2.47 -2.30
N VAL A 170 -3.56 2.27 -1.01
CA VAL A 170 -2.66 1.54 -0.13
C VAL A 170 -3.34 0.27 0.36
N ASN A 171 -2.70 -0.87 0.20
CA ASN A 171 -3.22 -2.19 0.56
C ASN A 171 -4.68 -2.40 0.12
N PRO A 172 -5.01 -2.32 -1.18
CA PRO A 172 -6.33 -2.71 -1.67
C PRO A 172 -6.63 -4.15 -1.27
N SER A 173 -7.88 -4.56 -1.37
CA SER A 173 -8.19 -5.98 -1.18
C SER A 173 -7.48 -6.82 -2.25
N LYS A 174 -7.11 -8.04 -1.90
CA LYS A 174 -6.50 -8.97 -2.86
C LYS A 174 -7.38 -9.18 -4.10
N TYR A 175 -8.69 -9.20 -3.90
CA TYR A 175 -9.66 -9.32 -4.98
C TYR A 175 -9.61 -8.11 -5.93
N ASP A 176 -9.67 -6.90 -5.40
CA ASP A 176 -9.64 -5.67 -6.22
C ASP A 176 -8.31 -5.51 -6.97
N LEU A 177 -7.20 -5.92 -6.36
CA LEU A 177 -5.91 -5.91 -7.04
C LEU A 177 -5.87 -6.92 -8.18
N MET A 178 -6.36 -8.15 -7.96
CA MET A 178 -6.44 -9.16 -9.02
C MET A 178 -7.32 -8.69 -10.17
N GLU A 179 -8.44 -8.06 -9.87
CA GLU A 179 -9.35 -7.50 -10.86
C GLU A 179 -8.71 -6.36 -11.66
N LEU A 180 -7.88 -5.51 -11.00
CA LEU A 180 -7.08 -4.49 -11.69
C LEU A 180 -6.09 -5.13 -12.68
N LEU A 181 -5.35 -6.15 -12.27
CA LEU A 181 -4.36 -6.82 -13.12
C LEU A 181 -5.01 -7.56 -14.29
N GLN A 182 -6.15 -8.22 -14.07
CA GLN A 182 -6.93 -8.82 -15.15
C GLN A 182 -7.51 -7.76 -16.12
N THR A 183 -7.86 -6.59 -15.58
CA THR A 183 -8.29 -5.46 -16.42
C THR A 183 -7.15 -4.98 -17.31
N GLU A 184 -5.94 -4.87 -16.77
CA GLU A 184 -4.73 -4.48 -17.49
C GLU A 184 -4.46 -5.38 -18.70
N GLU A 185 -4.65 -6.70 -18.58
CA GLU A 185 -4.49 -7.65 -19.68
C GLU A 185 -5.41 -7.35 -20.86
N SER A 186 -6.60 -6.83 -20.58
CA SER A 186 -7.64 -6.55 -21.57
C SER A 186 -7.61 -5.12 -22.16
N VAL A 187 -6.75 -4.24 -21.64
CA VAL A 187 -6.59 -2.88 -22.17
C VAL A 187 -5.83 -2.96 -23.51
N ASP A 188 -6.44 -2.41 -24.55
CA ASP A 188 -5.85 -2.39 -25.88
C ASP A 188 -4.70 -1.36 -25.96
N LEU A 189 -3.50 -1.83 -26.32
CA LEU A 189 -2.34 -0.98 -26.54
C LEU A 189 -2.58 0.11 -27.59
N TRP A 190 -3.41 -0.13 -28.58
CA TRP A 190 -3.76 0.85 -29.62
C TRP A 190 -4.56 2.05 -29.09
N TYR A 191 -5.32 1.88 -28.03
CA TYR A 191 -6.03 2.98 -27.37
C TYR A 191 -5.08 4.02 -26.80
N GLN A 192 -3.90 3.62 -26.43
CA GLN A 192 -2.84 4.45 -25.87
C GLN A 192 -2.23 5.40 -26.91
N TYR A 193 -2.13 4.97 -28.16
CA TYR A 193 -1.52 5.73 -29.26
C TYR A 193 -2.48 6.70 -29.96
N ARG A 194 -3.77 6.50 -29.82
CA ARG A 194 -4.79 7.36 -30.47
C ARG A 194 -5.17 8.59 -29.67
N GLY A 195 -4.50 8.86 -28.54
CA GLY A 195 -4.64 10.12 -27.79
C GLY A 195 -6.02 10.40 -27.23
N GLY A 196 -6.88 9.40 -27.00
CA GLY A 196 -8.19 9.62 -26.36
C GLY A 196 -9.09 10.66 -27.02
N GLY A 197 -8.73 11.18 -28.19
CA GLY A 197 -9.53 12.11 -28.95
C GLY A 197 -10.73 11.40 -29.57
N ARG A 198 -11.92 11.72 -29.10
CA ARG A 198 -13.16 11.39 -29.81
C ARG A 198 -13.06 11.97 -31.22
N LEU A 199 -13.20 11.13 -32.22
CA LEU A 199 -13.71 11.52 -33.51
C LEU A 199 -15.18 11.90 -33.37
#